data_24c55f09035f5f0c3fd9994841dd12e8
#
_entry.id   24c55f09035f5f0c3fd9994841dd12e8
#
_cell.length_a   1.000
_cell.length_b   1.000
_cell.length_c   1.000
_cell.angle_alpha   90.00
_cell.angle_beta   90.00
_cell.angle_gamma   90.00
#
_symmetry.space_group_name_H-M   'P 1'
#
loop_
_entity.id
_entity.type
_entity.pdbx_description
1 polymer ?
#
loop_
_entity_poly.entity_id
_entity_poly.type
_entity_poly.pdbx_seq_one_letter_code
_entity_poly.pdbx_strand_id
1 'polypeptide(L)'
;LTEAVQDPDDNSHFFVGSTGQGLYEFKNGLFAKLHTWNNSGLSSILNDTEFNRNNYVRVSALQYDREGNLWMANNETDTIIKVMQPDGSWFGLYYNELKGLPTFKQIMFDKNNRIWINSSRYIPGLACIDLNGTLKNNSDDKIRFSGPKFKNQDDNIEEIDDIYRYDFDQDGSIWLATNKGIFVLRDPDNFINNPNPVFERIKISRNDGSGLADYLFSGVVTTYIFIDQGNRKWIGTLDDGVFLMSEDGTETLEHFTTSNSPLPSNNILTITDDGRN
;
A
#
# COMPACT_ATOMS: atom_id res chain seq x y z
N LEU A 1 15.86 -5.33 -0.77
CA LEU A 1 14.75 -5.42 -1.73
C LEU A 1 13.47 -4.94 -1.05
N THR A 2 12.55 -4.37 -1.82
CA THR A 2 11.28 -3.83 -1.29
C THR A 2 10.10 -4.70 -1.72
N GLU A 3 9.85 -4.79 -3.00
CA GLU A 3 8.72 -5.49 -3.59
C GLU A 3 9.12 -6.04 -4.95
N ALA A 4 8.46 -7.11 -5.37
CA ALA A 4 8.60 -7.67 -6.71
C ALA A 4 7.25 -7.62 -7.42
N VAL A 5 7.24 -7.33 -8.71
CA VAL A 5 6.05 -7.37 -9.55
C VAL A 5 6.36 -8.11 -10.85
N GLN A 6 5.43 -8.96 -11.27
CA GLN A 6 5.48 -9.67 -12.53
C GLN A 6 4.78 -8.86 -13.61
N ASP A 7 5.35 -8.85 -14.82
CA ASP A 7 4.69 -8.29 -15.99
C ASP A 7 3.42 -9.09 -16.28
N PRO A 8 2.25 -8.45 -16.37
CA PRO A 8 0.98 -9.16 -16.59
C PRO A 8 0.92 -9.88 -17.93
N ASP A 9 1.69 -9.44 -18.93
CA ASP A 9 1.70 -10.00 -20.28
C ASP A 9 2.88 -10.95 -20.54
N ASP A 10 3.89 -10.99 -19.64
CA ASP A 10 5.08 -11.86 -19.76
C ASP A 10 5.46 -12.48 -18.41
N ASN A 11 5.02 -13.70 -18.15
CA ASN A 11 5.31 -14.43 -16.91
C ASN A 11 6.80 -14.69 -16.65
N SER A 12 7.66 -14.43 -17.60
CA SER A 12 9.12 -14.53 -17.45
C SER A 12 9.80 -13.22 -17.11
N HIS A 13 9.04 -12.10 -17.04
CA HIS A 13 9.53 -10.74 -16.85
C HIS A 13 9.11 -10.20 -15.48
N PHE A 14 10.07 -9.75 -14.69
CA PHE A 14 9.88 -9.26 -13.33
C PHE A 14 10.66 -8.00 -13.07
N PHE A 15 10.08 -7.15 -12.21
CA PHE A 15 10.78 -6.02 -11.64
C PHE A 15 10.84 -6.14 -10.12
N VAL A 16 11.96 -5.70 -9.54
CA VAL A 16 12.19 -5.75 -8.10
C VAL A 16 12.74 -4.40 -7.63
N GLY A 17 12.04 -3.76 -6.73
CA GLY A 17 12.46 -2.51 -6.12
C GLY A 17 13.55 -2.71 -5.06
N SER A 18 14.33 -1.67 -4.81
CA SER A 18 15.35 -1.69 -3.76
C SER A 18 15.39 -0.41 -2.93
N THR A 19 15.93 -0.54 -1.72
CA THR A 19 16.05 0.56 -0.76
C THR A 19 17.22 1.50 -1.07
N GLY A 20 17.98 1.29 -2.14
CA GLY A 20 19.15 2.14 -2.39
C GLY A 20 19.73 2.05 -3.79
N GLN A 21 19.50 1.00 -4.55
CA GLN A 21 20.17 0.81 -5.86
C GLN A 21 19.27 1.03 -7.07
N GLY A 22 17.98 1.29 -6.88
CA GLY A 22 17.03 1.48 -7.96
C GLY A 22 16.13 0.28 -8.21
N LEU A 23 15.79 0.03 -9.47
CA LEU A 23 14.86 -1.00 -9.91
C LEU A 23 15.61 -2.06 -10.72
N TYR A 24 15.55 -3.29 -10.24
CA TYR A 24 16.09 -4.46 -10.93
C TYR A 24 15.07 -5.04 -11.90
N GLU A 25 15.51 -5.37 -13.09
CA GLU A 25 14.75 -6.05 -14.13
C GLU A 25 15.32 -7.44 -14.35
N PHE A 26 14.45 -8.44 -14.37
CA PHE A 26 14.78 -9.85 -14.66
C PHE A 26 13.92 -10.36 -15.80
N LYS A 27 14.52 -11.10 -16.70
CA LYS A 27 13.83 -11.75 -17.83
C LYS A 27 14.32 -13.18 -18.01
N ASN A 28 13.39 -14.12 -18.18
CA ASN A 28 13.70 -15.55 -18.27
C ASN A 28 14.56 -16.08 -17.11
N GLY A 29 14.30 -15.59 -15.88
CA GLY A 29 15.05 -15.96 -14.69
C GLY A 29 16.46 -15.39 -14.59
N LEU A 30 16.88 -14.54 -15.53
CA LEU A 30 18.19 -13.91 -15.54
C LEU A 30 18.07 -12.40 -15.26
N PHE A 31 19.12 -11.85 -14.63
CA PHE A 31 19.26 -10.41 -14.49
C PHE A 31 19.39 -9.77 -15.88
N ALA A 32 18.50 -8.82 -16.20
CA ALA A 32 18.47 -8.14 -17.48
C ALA A 32 19.06 -6.72 -17.36
N LYS A 33 18.62 -5.93 -16.40
CA LYS A 33 19.03 -4.53 -16.27
C LYS A 33 18.84 -4.01 -14.84
N LEU A 34 19.66 -3.03 -14.47
CA LEU A 34 19.45 -2.18 -13.30
C LEU A 34 19.10 -0.76 -13.78
N HIS A 35 17.91 -0.32 -13.46
CA HIS A 35 17.43 1.03 -13.71
C HIS A 35 17.82 1.94 -12.55
N THR A 36 18.55 2.99 -12.85
CA THR A 36 19.08 3.96 -11.88
C THR A 36 18.87 5.38 -12.38
N TRP A 37 19.34 6.36 -11.64
CA TRP A 37 19.20 7.78 -11.95
C TRP A 37 19.83 8.19 -13.31
N ASN A 38 20.83 7.47 -13.80
CA ASN A 38 21.57 7.85 -15.01
C ASN A 38 21.13 7.11 -16.30
N ASN A 39 20.25 6.13 -16.19
CA ASN A 39 19.79 5.32 -17.32
C ASN A 39 18.27 5.10 -17.36
N SER A 40 17.52 5.80 -16.52
CA SER A 40 16.07 5.70 -16.42
C SER A 40 15.45 7.03 -15.96
N GLY A 41 14.13 7.07 -15.76
CA GLY A 41 13.42 8.22 -15.18
C GLY A 41 13.52 8.34 -13.66
N LEU A 42 14.25 7.45 -13.00
CA LEU A 42 14.44 7.49 -11.55
C LEU A 42 15.38 8.63 -11.11
N SER A 43 15.21 9.09 -9.88
CA SER A 43 16.02 10.13 -9.28
C SER A 43 16.79 9.59 -8.08
N SER A 44 18.02 10.06 -7.88
CA SER A 44 18.78 9.84 -6.64
C SER A 44 18.30 10.78 -5.55
N ILE A 45 18.31 10.33 -4.30
CA ILE A 45 18.05 11.18 -3.12
C ILE A 45 19.26 12.07 -2.79
N LEU A 46 20.45 11.76 -3.30
CA LEU A 46 21.65 12.55 -3.09
C LEU A 46 21.86 13.52 -4.25
N ASN A 47 22.02 14.79 -3.91
CA ASN A 47 22.37 15.85 -4.87
C ASN A 47 23.88 16.09 -4.96
N ASP A 48 24.68 15.38 -4.15
CA ASP A 48 26.12 15.58 -4.09
C ASP A 48 26.85 14.77 -5.15
N THR A 49 27.84 15.42 -5.81
CA THR A 49 28.70 14.82 -6.83
C THR A 49 29.81 13.95 -6.26
N GLU A 50 30.11 14.08 -4.95
CA GLU A 50 31.19 13.35 -4.29
C GLU A 50 30.80 11.93 -3.87
N PHE A 51 29.49 11.66 -3.70
CA PHE A 51 28.99 10.35 -3.36
C PHE A 51 28.49 9.58 -4.57
N ASN A 52 28.60 8.26 -4.50
CA ASN A 52 28.10 7.38 -5.54
C ASN A 52 26.56 7.37 -5.58
N ARG A 53 25.97 8.29 -6.34
CA ARG A 53 24.52 8.51 -6.50
C ARG A 53 23.75 7.22 -6.85
N ASN A 54 24.40 6.27 -7.51
CA ASN A 54 23.78 5.01 -7.92
C ASN A 54 23.28 4.18 -6.73
N ASN A 55 23.86 4.37 -5.54
CA ASN A 55 23.53 3.60 -4.35
C ASN A 55 22.36 4.18 -3.55
N TYR A 56 21.73 5.25 -4.03
CA TYR A 56 20.68 5.95 -3.26
C TYR A 56 19.42 6.23 -4.08
N VAL A 57 19.10 5.33 -4.98
CA VAL A 57 17.83 5.34 -5.72
C VAL A 57 16.88 4.36 -5.03
N ARG A 58 15.90 4.89 -4.29
CA ARG A 58 14.96 4.11 -3.49
C ARG A 58 13.66 3.89 -4.25
N VAL A 59 13.36 2.64 -4.54
CA VAL A 59 12.16 2.25 -5.28
C VAL A 59 11.33 1.26 -4.49
N SER A 60 10.03 1.53 -4.40
CA SER A 60 9.03 0.66 -3.76
C SER A 60 7.65 0.83 -4.41
N ALA A 61 6.66 0.15 -3.89
CA ALA A 61 5.27 0.29 -4.30
C ALA A 61 5.09 0.04 -5.81
N LEU A 62 5.56 -1.11 -6.27
CA LEU A 62 5.49 -1.49 -7.68
C LEU A 62 4.10 -2.01 -8.05
N GLN A 63 3.50 -1.46 -9.10
CA GLN A 63 2.20 -1.91 -9.60
C GLN A 63 2.05 -1.64 -11.09
N TYR A 64 1.55 -2.61 -11.85
CA TYR A 64 1.10 -2.38 -13.21
C TYR A 64 -0.33 -1.83 -13.25
N ASP A 65 -0.58 -0.88 -14.15
CA ASP A 65 -1.94 -0.49 -14.53
C ASP A 65 -2.48 -1.39 -15.65
N ARG A 66 -3.72 -1.14 -16.06
CA ARG A 66 -4.40 -1.92 -17.11
C ARG A 66 -3.84 -1.67 -18.51
N GLU A 67 -3.12 -0.59 -18.71
CA GLU A 67 -2.46 -0.19 -19.95
C GLU A 67 -1.02 -0.72 -20.05
N GLY A 68 -0.56 -1.49 -19.05
CA GLY A 68 0.77 -2.07 -18.98
C GLY A 68 1.87 -1.08 -18.55
N ASN A 69 1.51 0.07 -18.01
CA ASN A 69 2.50 0.97 -17.42
C ASN A 69 2.92 0.45 -16.03
N LEU A 70 4.21 0.43 -15.74
CA LEU A 70 4.74 0.10 -14.43
C LEU A 70 4.88 1.37 -13.59
N TRP A 71 4.04 1.46 -12.56
CA TRP A 71 4.03 2.52 -11.57
C TRP A 71 4.91 2.17 -10.39
N MET A 72 5.55 3.19 -9.81
CA MET A 72 6.41 2.99 -8.66
C MET A 72 6.58 4.27 -7.84
N ALA A 73 6.93 4.10 -6.57
CA ALA A 73 7.40 5.19 -5.72
C ALA A 73 8.94 5.27 -5.74
N ASN A 74 9.46 6.39 -6.19
CA ASN A 74 10.86 6.77 -6.04
C ASN A 74 10.99 7.62 -4.76
N ASN A 75 11.15 6.95 -3.64
CA ASN A 75 11.07 7.55 -2.31
C ASN A 75 12.14 8.62 -2.06
N GLU A 76 11.81 9.58 -1.18
CA GLU A 76 12.68 10.67 -0.75
C GLU A 76 13.14 11.59 -1.90
N THR A 77 12.36 11.68 -2.96
CA THR A 77 12.58 12.60 -4.08
C THR A 77 11.42 13.58 -4.22
N ASP A 78 11.60 14.71 -4.89
CA ASP A 78 10.52 15.67 -5.11
C ASP A 78 9.41 15.10 -6.02
N THR A 79 9.78 14.27 -6.98
CA THR A 79 8.86 13.61 -7.91
C THR A 79 8.77 12.14 -7.54
N ILE A 80 7.92 11.84 -6.56
CA ILE A 80 7.84 10.52 -5.93
C ILE A 80 7.26 9.48 -6.87
N ILE A 81 6.18 9.79 -7.59
CA ILE A 81 5.55 8.84 -8.50
C ILE A 81 6.29 8.82 -9.81
N LYS A 82 6.78 7.64 -10.20
CA LYS A 82 7.43 7.38 -11.48
C LYS A 82 6.67 6.31 -12.23
N VAL A 83 6.64 6.46 -13.55
CA VAL A 83 5.96 5.54 -14.45
C VAL A 83 6.89 5.18 -15.59
N MET A 84 7.04 3.88 -15.81
CA MET A 84 7.69 3.31 -16.99
C MET A 84 6.61 2.78 -17.92
N GLN A 85 6.57 3.28 -19.15
CA GLN A 85 5.60 2.86 -20.15
C GLN A 85 6.06 1.58 -20.86
N PRO A 86 5.16 0.84 -21.54
CA PRO A 86 5.51 -0.38 -22.27
C PRO A 86 6.59 -0.18 -23.36
N ASP A 87 6.70 1.03 -23.91
CA ASP A 87 7.74 1.39 -24.89
C ASP A 87 9.11 1.70 -24.25
N GLY A 88 9.22 1.59 -22.92
CA GLY A 88 10.41 1.90 -22.15
C GLY A 88 10.62 3.38 -21.84
N SER A 89 9.72 4.26 -22.27
CA SER A 89 9.77 5.67 -21.90
C SER A 89 9.35 5.90 -20.44
N TRP A 90 9.85 6.99 -19.84
CA TRP A 90 9.63 7.31 -18.45
C TRP A 90 9.04 8.70 -18.31
N PHE A 91 8.18 8.86 -17.29
CA PHE A 91 7.77 10.17 -16.79
C PHE A 91 7.56 10.12 -15.28
N GLY A 92 7.39 11.28 -14.66
CA GLY A 92 7.12 11.40 -13.23
C GLY A 92 5.99 12.37 -12.98
N LEU A 93 5.20 12.08 -11.95
CA LEU A 93 4.11 12.92 -11.49
C LEU A 93 4.51 13.62 -10.19
N TYR A 94 4.44 14.94 -10.19
CA TYR A 94 4.75 15.78 -9.04
C TYR A 94 3.45 16.25 -8.38
N TYR A 95 3.32 16.01 -7.09
CA TYR A 95 2.23 16.50 -6.26
C TYR A 95 2.78 17.14 -5.00
N ASN A 96 2.37 18.37 -4.72
CA ASN A 96 2.82 19.11 -3.54
C ASN A 96 2.41 18.42 -2.24
N GLU A 97 1.27 17.72 -2.23
CA GLU A 97 0.72 16.97 -1.09
C GLU A 97 1.59 15.76 -0.69
N LEU A 98 2.37 15.23 -1.63
CA LEU A 98 3.27 14.10 -1.39
C LEU A 98 4.70 14.54 -1.13
N LYS A 99 5.02 15.82 -1.35
CA LYS A 99 6.39 16.34 -1.17
C LYS A 99 6.86 16.18 0.27
N GLY A 100 8.06 15.65 0.44
CA GLY A 100 8.68 15.46 1.74
C GLY A 100 8.15 14.26 2.55
N LEU A 101 7.21 13.48 2.00
CA LEU A 101 6.82 12.21 2.59
C LEU A 101 7.91 11.17 2.31
N PRO A 102 8.42 10.46 3.35
CA PRO A 102 9.69 9.75 3.21
C PRO A 102 9.57 8.39 2.54
N THR A 103 8.48 7.67 2.75
CA THR A 103 8.38 6.27 2.34
C THR A 103 6.97 5.90 1.94
N PHE A 104 6.83 5.34 0.76
CA PHE A 104 5.60 4.75 0.26
C PHE A 104 5.76 3.23 0.17
N LYS A 105 4.73 2.48 0.56
CA LYS A 105 4.80 1.02 0.63
C LYS A 105 4.00 0.32 -0.45
N GLN A 106 2.91 0.93 -0.93
CA GLN A 106 1.99 0.29 -1.84
C GLN A 106 1.34 1.30 -2.77
N ILE A 107 1.17 0.94 -4.03
CA ILE A 107 0.29 1.60 -5.00
C ILE A 107 -0.76 0.58 -5.44
N MET A 108 -2.02 0.99 -5.50
CA MET A 108 -3.10 0.21 -6.08
C MET A 108 -4.02 1.11 -6.90
N PHE A 109 -4.74 0.51 -7.85
CA PHE A 109 -5.76 1.18 -8.65
C PHE A 109 -7.14 0.69 -8.23
N ASP A 110 -8.07 1.60 -8.04
CA ASP A 110 -9.47 1.23 -7.79
C ASP A 110 -10.24 0.97 -9.09
N LYS A 111 -11.53 0.64 -8.95
CA LYS A 111 -12.43 0.39 -10.08
C LYS A 111 -12.58 1.58 -11.05
N ASN A 112 -12.35 2.81 -10.56
CA ASN A 112 -12.42 4.06 -11.32
C ASN A 112 -11.04 4.47 -11.87
N ASN A 113 -10.03 3.60 -11.77
CA ASN A 113 -8.64 3.85 -12.19
C ASN A 113 -7.97 5.01 -11.44
N ARG A 114 -8.44 5.34 -10.22
CA ARG A 114 -7.76 6.27 -9.34
C ARG A 114 -6.59 5.55 -8.65
N ILE A 115 -5.53 6.29 -8.42
CA ILE A 115 -4.32 5.78 -7.78
C ILE A 115 -4.47 5.98 -6.28
N TRP A 116 -4.30 4.90 -5.54
CA TRP A 116 -4.18 4.91 -4.10
C TRP A 116 -2.75 4.59 -3.71
N ILE A 117 -2.19 5.36 -2.77
CA ILE A 117 -0.82 5.19 -2.29
C ILE A 117 -0.75 5.52 -0.81
N ASN A 118 -0.10 4.67 -0.01
CA ASN A 118 0.09 4.94 1.41
C ASN A 118 1.50 5.40 1.71
N SER A 119 1.60 6.52 2.43
CA SER A 119 2.83 6.93 3.12
C SER A 119 2.94 6.20 4.45
N SER A 120 4.16 5.86 4.84
CA SER A 120 4.48 5.21 6.10
C SER A 120 5.60 5.94 6.82
N ARG A 121 5.73 5.71 8.12
CA ARG A 121 6.70 6.36 9.02
C ARG A 121 6.53 7.89 9.03
N TYR A 122 6.94 8.56 10.10
CA TYR A 122 6.92 10.00 10.33
C TYR A 122 5.61 10.72 10.00
N ILE A 123 5.10 10.61 8.78
CA ILE A 123 3.83 11.20 8.34
C ILE A 123 3.05 10.10 7.57
N PRO A 124 2.51 9.11 8.29
CA PRO A 124 1.70 8.09 7.64
C PRO A 124 0.36 8.67 7.16
N GLY A 125 -0.17 8.09 6.11
CA GLY A 125 -1.45 8.49 5.57
C GLY A 125 -1.74 7.81 4.25
N LEU A 126 -2.98 7.91 3.82
CA LEU A 126 -3.48 7.40 2.56
C LEU A 126 -3.70 8.57 1.59
N ALA A 127 -3.17 8.47 0.39
CA ALA A 127 -3.43 9.41 -0.69
C ALA A 127 -4.28 8.76 -1.78
N CYS A 128 -5.18 9.54 -2.35
CA CYS A 128 -5.92 9.21 -3.57
C CYS A 128 -5.64 10.26 -4.63
N ILE A 129 -5.34 9.82 -5.84
CA ILE A 129 -5.07 10.67 -7.01
C ILE A 129 -6.02 10.25 -8.12
N ASP A 130 -6.75 11.22 -8.64
CA ASP A 130 -7.59 11.08 -9.83
C ASP A 130 -6.92 11.85 -10.98
N LEU A 131 -6.43 11.13 -11.97
CA LEU A 131 -5.76 11.69 -13.16
C LEU A 131 -6.74 12.33 -14.16
N ASN A 132 -8.02 12.31 -13.86
CA ASN A 132 -9.09 12.86 -14.74
C ASN A 132 -8.98 12.38 -16.21
N GLY A 133 -8.46 11.15 -16.40
CA GLY A 133 -8.30 10.51 -17.71
C GLY A 133 -7.08 10.98 -18.53
N THR A 134 -6.18 11.78 -17.96
CA THR A 134 -4.99 12.30 -18.66
C THR A 134 -3.68 11.91 -17.95
N LEU A 135 -2.96 10.95 -18.50
CA LEU A 135 -1.78 10.37 -17.85
C LEU A 135 -0.59 11.35 -17.68
N LYS A 136 -0.41 12.30 -18.58
CA LYS A 136 0.77 13.20 -18.63
C LYS A 136 0.45 14.66 -18.35
N ASN A 137 -0.79 14.98 -18.05
CA ASN A 137 -1.22 16.34 -17.75
C ASN A 137 -1.64 16.46 -16.29
N ASN A 138 -0.76 16.93 -15.43
CA ASN A 138 -1.04 17.06 -13.99
C ASN A 138 -1.91 18.29 -13.64
N SER A 139 -2.27 19.13 -14.59
CA SER A 139 -2.96 20.39 -14.28
C SER A 139 -4.44 20.20 -13.94
N ASP A 140 -5.03 19.08 -14.33
CA ASP A 140 -6.41 18.68 -14.07
C ASP A 140 -6.56 17.55 -13.06
N ASP A 141 -5.44 17.04 -12.55
CA ASP A 141 -5.44 16.01 -11.52
C ASP A 141 -6.07 16.53 -10.23
N LYS A 142 -6.69 15.60 -9.51
CA LYS A 142 -7.17 15.85 -8.15
C LYS A 142 -6.45 14.92 -7.20
N ILE A 143 -5.96 15.46 -6.10
CA ILE A 143 -5.29 14.70 -5.07
C ILE A 143 -5.81 15.05 -3.69
N ARG A 144 -5.84 14.04 -2.82
CA ARG A 144 -6.02 14.21 -1.39
C ARG A 144 -5.09 13.29 -0.62
N PHE A 145 -4.50 13.79 0.45
CA PHE A 145 -3.74 13.06 1.45
C PHE A 145 -4.41 13.19 2.82
N SER A 146 -4.64 12.05 3.51
CA SER A 146 -5.35 12.05 4.80
C SER A 146 -4.53 12.61 5.96
N GLY A 147 -3.20 12.46 5.88
CA GLY A 147 -2.32 12.64 7.04
C GLY A 147 -2.53 11.52 8.09
N PRO A 148 -1.89 11.65 9.28
CA PRO A 148 -1.86 10.60 10.30
C PRO A 148 -3.09 10.57 11.22
N LYS A 149 -3.97 11.56 11.16
CA LYS A 149 -5.11 11.69 12.08
C LYS A 149 -6.36 11.15 11.44
N PHE A 150 -6.81 9.99 11.89
CA PHE A 150 -8.00 9.32 11.43
C PHE A 150 -9.16 9.58 12.39
N LYS A 151 -10.23 10.18 11.85
CA LYS A 151 -11.49 10.33 12.57
C LYS A 151 -12.33 9.07 12.36
N ASN A 152 -12.77 8.43 13.45
CA ASN A 152 -13.63 7.25 13.35
C ASN A 152 -15.14 7.62 13.42
N GLN A 153 -16.00 6.62 13.32
CA GLN A 153 -17.47 6.78 13.34
C GLN A 153 -18.03 7.27 14.68
N ASP A 154 -17.25 7.22 15.76
CA ASP A 154 -17.63 7.70 17.09
C ASP A 154 -17.07 9.10 17.39
N ASP A 155 -16.65 9.81 16.34
CA ASP A 155 -16.02 11.14 16.39
C ASP A 155 -14.66 11.18 17.11
N ASN A 156 -14.08 10.03 17.46
CA ASN A 156 -12.74 9.97 18.04
C ASN A 156 -11.71 10.18 16.94
N ILE A 157 -10.65 10.92 17.28
CA ILE A 157 -9.48 11.10 16.40
C ILE A 157 -8.36 10.23 16.94
N GLU A 158 -7.89 9.31 16.11
CA GLU A 158 -6.76 8.43 16.41
C GLU A 158 -5.57 8.81 15.55
N GLU A 159 -4.41 9.01 16.19
CA GLU A 159 -3.16 9.29 15.48
C GLU A 159 -2.46 7.98 15.15
N ILE A 160 -2.19 7.76 13.86
CA ILE A 160 -1.59 6.56 13.31
C ILE A 160 -0.09 6.81 13.11
N ASP A 161 0.76 5.88 13.56
CA ASP A 161 2.21 5.97 13.40
C ASP A 161 2.71 5.22 12.16
N ASP A 162 1.92 4.25 11.66
CA ASP A 162 2.21 3.53 10.42
C ASP A 162 0.96 2.93 9.77
N ILE A 163 0.92 2.91 8.44
CA ILE A 163 0.03 2.11 7.62
C ILE A 163 0.91 1.08 6.92
N TYR A 164 0.78 -0.18 7.34
CA TYR A 164 1.64 -1.26 6.81
C TYR A 164 1.19 -1.74 5.45
N ARG A 165 -0.13 -1.95 5.29
CA ARG A 165 -0.75 -2.43 4.05
C ARG A 165 -2.21 -1.99 4.01
N TYR A 166 -2.80 -1.97 2.79
CA TYR A 166 -4.24 -1.82 2.61
C TYR A 166 -4.70 -2.71 1.46
N ASP A 167 -6.00 -3.01 1.42
CA ASP A 167 -6.59 -3.79 0.34
C ASP A 167 -8.04 -3.34 0.09
N PHE A 168 -8.54 -3.59 -1.11
CA PHE A 168 -9.90 -3.26 -1.51
C PHE A 168 -10.85 -4.42 -1.24
N ASP A 169 -11.94 -4.13 -0.56
CA ASP A 169 -13.09 -4.99 -0.42
C ASP A 169 -13.88 -5.07 -1.75
N GLN A 170 -14.73 -6.09 -1.90
CA GLN A 170 -15.56 -6.25 -3.10
C GLN A 170 -16.55 -5.11 -3.30
N ASP A 171 -16.99 -4.43 -2.26
CA ASP A 171 -17.82 -3.22 -2.33
C ASP A 171 -17.02 -1.96 -2.67
N GLY A 172 -15.69 -2.05 -2.70
CA GLY A 172 -14.75 -0.98 -2.97
C GLY A 172 -14.25 -0.27 -1.71
N SER A 173 -14.69 -0.66 -0.52
CA SER A 173 -14.13 -0.14 0.75
C SER A 173 -12.65 -0.47 0.86
N ILE A 174 -11.87 0.41 1.50
CA ILE A 174 -10.44 0.21 1.72
C ILE A 174 -10.20 -0.19 3.16
N TRP A 175 -9.62 -1.37 3.35
CA TRP A 175 -9.22 -1.88 4.65
C TRP A 175 -7.74 -1.62 4.87
N LEU A 176 -7.38 -1.00 6.01
CA LEU A 176 -6.02 -0.59 6.30
C LEU A 176 -5.50 -1.33 7.54
N ALA A 177 -4.36 -1.99 7.39
CA ALA A 177 -3.59 -2.57 8.49
C ALA A 177 -2.64 -1.51 9.06
N THR A 178 -2.77 -1.20 10.35
CA THR A 178 -2.05 -0.12 11.00
C THR A 178 -1.40 -0.56 12.32
N ASN A 179 -0.58 0.32 12.91
CA ASN A 179 -0.05 0.10 14.27
C ASN A 179 -1.12 0.13 15.37
N LYS A 180 -2.37 0.48 15.05
CA LYS A 180 -3.50 0.54 16.01
C LYS A 180 -4.64 -0.42 15.67
N GLY A 181 -4.37 -1.43 14.83
CA GLY A 181 -5.36 -2.37 14.33
C GLY A 181 -5.93 -1.96 12.98
N ILE A 182 -7.12 -2.42 12.68
CA ILE A 182 -7.78 -2.23 11.38
C ILE A 182 -8.62 -0.97 11.36
N PHE A 183 -8.50 -0.20 10.28
CA PHE A 183 -9.39 0.88 9.90
C PHE A 183 -9.99 0.61 8.53
N VAL A 184 -11.20 1.12 8.29
CA VAL A 184 -11.92 0.91 7.02
C VAL A 184 -12.43 2.25 6.49
N LEU A 185 -12.03 2.61 5.29
CA LEU A 185 -12.61 3.72 4.55
C LEU A 185 -13.75 3.19 3.68
N ARG A 186 -15.01 3.39 4.13
CA ARG A 186 -16.21 2.85 3.46
C ARG A 186 -16.61 3.61 2.22
N ASP A 187 -16.30 4.89 2.13
CA ASP A 187 -16.65 5.75 1.01
C ASP A 187 -15.41 6.32 0.30
N PRO A 188 -14.62 5.47 -0.38
CA PRO A 188 -13.45 5.93 -1.12
C PRO A 188 -13.82 6.80 -2.33
N ASP A 189 -15.02 6.65 -2.87
CA ASP A 189 -15.47 7.44 -4.01
C ASP A 189 -15.57 8.94 -3.69
N ASN A 190 -15.90 9.27 -2.46
CA ASN A 190 -16.01 10.65 -2.00
C ASN A 190 -14.73 11.16 -1.28
N PHE A 191 -13.71 10.33 -1.14
CA PHE A 191 -12.52 10.66 -0.33
C PHE A 191 -11.86 11.97 -0.77
N ILE A 192 -11.68 12.21 -2.05
CA ILE A 192 -11.01 13.42 -2.57
C ILE A 192 -11.80 14.69 -2.19
N ASN A 193 -13.12 14.63 -2.24
CA ASN A 193 -13.99 15.81 -2.04
C ASN A 193 -14.47 15.98 -0.59
N ASN A 194 -14.35 14.95 0.25
CA ASN A 194 -14.81 14.97 1.63
C ASN A 194 -13.76 15.63 2.54
N PRO A 195 -14.03 16.80 3.15
CA PRO A 195 -13.07 17.45 4.04
C PRO A 195 -12.76 16.63 5.31
N ASN A 196 -13.67 15.73 5.71
CA ASN A 196 -13.57 14.96 6.94
C ASN A 196 -13.92 13.49 6.68
N PRO A 197 -13.05 12.73 5.95
CA PRO A 197 -13.30 11.32 5.73
C PRO A 197 -13.30 10.55 7.05
N VAL A 198 -14.21 9.59 7.15
CA VAL A 198 -14.32 8.71 8.32
C VAL A 198 -13.59 7.41 8.00
N PHE A 199 -12.68 7.04 8.88
CA PHE A 199 -12.00 5.75 8.90
C PHE A 199 -12.62 4.90 10.00
N GLU A 200 -13.55 4.05 9.64
CA GLU A 200 -14.30 3.24 10.59
C GLU A 200 -13.42 2.23 11.31
N ARG A 201 -13.78 1.94 12.56
CA ARG A 201 -13.26 0.82 13.35
C ARG A 201 -14.36 -0.25 13.44
N ILE A 202 -14.04 -1.48 13.04
CA ILE A 202 -14.97 -2.59 13.18
C ILE A 202 -15.23 -2.84 14.68
N LYS A 203 -16.50 -2.91 15.08
CA LYS A 203 -16.90 -3.14 16.47
C LYS A 203 -17.26 -4.60 16.69
N ILE A 204 -16.62 -5.22 17.68
CA ILE A 204 -16.88 -6.59 18.11
C ILE A 204 -17.61 -6.55 19.43
N SER A 205 -18.81 -7.13 19.49
CA SER A 205 -19.59 -7.24 20.72
C SER A 205 -18.83 -8.08 21.76
N ARG A 206 -18.81 -7.63 23.01
CA ARG A 206 -18.20 -8.40 24.11
C ARG A 206 -18.98 -9.66 24.48
N ASN A 207 -20.27 -9.71 24.13
CA ASN A 207 -21.18 -10.83 24.45
C ASN A 207 -21.20 -11.22 25.94
N ASP A 208 -20.86 -10.29 26.84
CA ASP A 208 -20.80 -10.47 28.29
C ASP A 208 -22.06 -9.90 29.02
N GLY A 209 -23.06 -9.50 28.24
CA GLY A 209 -24.30 -8.88 28.74
C GLY A 209 -24.18 -7.39 29.04
N SER A 210 -23.02 -6.77 28.87
CA SER A 210 -22.83 -5.33 29.12
C SER A 210 -23.39 -4.45 27.98
N GLY A 211 -23.63 -5.03 26.78
CA GLY A 211 -23.99 -4.27 25.58
C GLY A 211 -22.83 -3.44 25.02
N LEU A 212 -21.60 -3.64 25.52
CA LEU A 212 -20.40 -2.96 25.05
C LEU A 212 -19.75 -3.70 23.89
N ALA A 213 -18.99 -2.97 23.11
CA ALA A 213 -18.18 -3.50 22.02
C ALA A 213 -16.76 -2.95 22.07
N ASP A 214 -15.79 -3.74 21.64
CA ASP A 214 -14.41 -3.32 21.45
C ASP A 214 -14.13 -3.13 19.97
N TYR A 215 -13.15 -2.32 19.63
CA TYR A 215 -12.67 -2.22 18.25
C TYR A 215 -11.81 -3.44 17.88
N LEU A 216 -12.06 -3.98 16.71
CA LEU A 216 -11.28 -5.08 16.14
C LEU A 216 -9.78 -4.75 16.17
N PHE A 217 -8.97 -5.64 16.75
CA PHE A 217 -7.52 -5.48 16.92
C PHE A 217 -7.10 -4.19 17.62
N SER A 218 -7.93 -3.68 18.54
CA SER A 218 -7.54 -2.51 19.34
C SER A 218 -6.28 -2.80 20.14
N GLY A 219 -5.22 -1.98 19.92
CA GLY A 219 -3.94 -2.15 20.58
C GLY A 219 -3.05 -3.25 19.99
N VAL A 220 -3.48 -3.92 18.93
CA VAL A 220 -2.68 -4.91 18.18
C VAL A 220 -2.10 -4.26 16.94
N VAL A 221 -0.80 -4.46 16.71
CA VAL A 221 -0.16 -4.04 15.47
C VAL A 221 -0.52 -5.03 14.37
N THR A 222 -1.35 -4.59 13.41
CA THR A 222 -1.67 -5.37 12.22
C THR A 222 -0.69 -5.01 11.11
N THR A 223 0.07 -6.00 10.64
CA THR A 223 1.18 -5.81 9.71
C THR A 223 0.79 -6.02 8.26
N TYR A 224 -0.27 -6.77 8.03
CA TYR A 224 -0.74 -7.12 6.70
C TYR A 224 -2.25 -7.27 6.66
N ILE A 225 -2.85 -6.94 5.52
CA ILE A 225 -4.20 -7.31 5.16
C ILE A 225 -4.22 -7.81 3.72
N PHE A 226 -4.96 -8.87 3.49
CA PHE A 226 -5.23 -9.45 2.18
C PHE A 226 -6.70 -9.88 2.15
N ILE A 227 -7.42 -9.48 1.12
CA ILE A 227 -8.84 -9.81 0.92
C ILE A 227 -8.94 -10.85 -0.18
N ASP A 228 -9.43 -12.04 0.16
CA ASP A 228 -9.52 -13.16 -0.76
C ASP A 228 -10.76 -13.06 -1.67
N GLN A 229 -10.86 -13.97 -2.63
CA GLN A 229 -11.98 -13.98 -3.57
C GLN A 229 -13.33 -14.26 -2.91
N GLY A 230 -13.36 -14.86 -1.71
CA GLY A 230 -14.56 -15.01 -0.88
C GLY A 230 -14.85 -13.78 -0.04
N ASN A 231 -14.19 -12.67 -0.28
CA ASN A 231 -14.29 -11.40 0.47
C ASN A 231 -13.91 -11.52 1.96
N ARG A 232 -13.23 -12.62 2.38
CA ARG A 232 -12.74 -12.80 3.73
C ARG A 232 -11.46 -12.01 3.92
N LYS A 233 -11.22 -11.56 5.16
CA LYS A 233 -10.06 -10.72 5.50
C LYS A 233 -9.00 -11.58 6.19
N TRP A 234 -7.86 -11.75 5.54
CA TRP A 234 -6.67 -12.34 6.11
C TRP A 234 -5.82 -11.23 6.73
N ILE A 235 -5.66 -11.27 8.04
CA ILE A 235 -4.99 -10.20 8.78
C ILE A 235 -3.75 -10.78 9.47
N GLY A 236 -2.58 -10.30 9.06
CA GLY A 236 -1.31 -10.58 9.72
C GLY A 236 -1.05 -9.61 10.85
N THR A 237 -0.45 -10.11 11.93
CA THR A 237 -0.10 -9.32 13.11
C THR A 237 1.39 -9.36 13.40
N LEU A 238 1.86 -8.46 14.24
CA LEU A 238 3.26 -8.43 14.66
C LEU A 238 3.62 -9.64 15.55
N ASP A 239 2.72 -10.05 16.46
CA ASP A 239 3.04 -11.02 17.51
C ASP A 239 2.02 -12.15 17.67
N ASP A 240 0.82 -12.04 17.04
CA ASP A 240 -0.30 -12.93 17.26
C ASP A 240 -0.64 -13.85 16.06
N GLY A 241 0.24 -13.93 15.05
CA GLY A 241 0.03 -14.79 13.87
C GLY A 241 -0.95 -14.20 12.86
N VAL A 242 -1.74 -15.08 12.22
CA VAL A 242 -2.68 -14.73 11.15
C VAL A 242 -4.11 -15.01 11.58
N PHE A 243 -4.98 -14.05 11.38
CA PHE A 243 -6.43 -14.19 11.57
C PHE A 243 -7.13 -14.25 10.21
N LEU A 244 -8.05 -15.18 10.05
CA LEU A 244 -9.03 -15.19 8.98
C LEU A 244 -10.36 -14.72 9.55
N MET A 245 -10.83 -13.58 9.05
CA MET A 245 -12.08 -12.95 9.49
C MET A 245 -13.18 -13.14 8.45
N SER A 246 -14.42 -13.05 8.91
CA SER A 246 -15.61 -12.99 8.05
C SER A 246 -15.54 -11.82 7.07
N GLU A 247 -16.46 -11.81 6.10
CA GLU A 247 -16.57 -10.77 5.08
C GLU A 247 -16.70 -9.36 5.68
N ASP A 248 -17.50 -9.20 6.71
CA ASP A 248 -17.71 -7.93 7.43
C ASP A 248 -16.66 -7.65 8.52
N GLY A 249 -15.77 -8.61 8.79
CA GLY A 249 -14.72 -8.53 9.81
C GLY A 249 -15.21 -8.69 11.23
N THR A 250 -16.47 -9.10 11.47
CA THR A 250 -17.02 -9.20 12.83
C THR A 250 -16.76 -10.55 13.51
N GLU A 251 -16.48 -11.61 12.74
CA GLU A 251 -16.25 -12.95 13.25
C GLU A 251 -14.84 -13.43 12.89
N THR A 252 -14.14 -14.03 13.85
CA THR A 252 -12.91 -14.78 13.60
C THR A 252 -13.29 -16.19 13.15
N LEU A 253 -12.99 -16.51 11.89
CA LEU A 253 -13.23 -17.84 11.31
C LEU A 253 -12.11 -18.81 11.69
N GLU A 254 -10.85 -18.34 11.60
CA GLU A 254 -9.66 -19.11 11.94
C GLU A 254 -8.57 -18.20 12.54
N HIS A 255 -7.73 -18.79 13.40
CA HIS A 255 -6.57 -18.13 13.96
C HIS A 255 -5.37 -19.07 13.91
N PHE A 256 -4.35 -18.70 13.13
CA PHE A 256 -3.14 -19.49 12.91
C PHE A 256 -1.95 -18.90 13.68
N THR A 257 -1.33 -19.74 14.48
CA THR A 257 -0.14 -19.41 15.26
C THR A 257 0.93 -20.50 15.12
N THR A 258 2.11 -20.27 15.63
CA THR A 258 3.17 -21.28 15.67
C THR A 258 2.81 -22.53 16.50
N SER A 259 1.78 -22.46 17.35
CA SER A 259 1.33 -23.56 18.18
C SER A 259 0.31 -24.49 17.52
N ASN A 260 -0.41 -24.01 16.50
CA ASN A 260 -1.50 -24.74 15.85
C ASN A 260 -1.37 -24.83 14.33
N SER A 261 -0.32 -24.29 13.76
CA SER A 261 -0.08 -24.26 12.31
C SER A 261 1.42 -24.36 11.99
N PRO A 262 1.83 -24.58 10.73
CA PRO A 262 3.22 -24.63 10.32
C PRO A 262 3.90 -23.24 10.22
N LEU A 263 3.31 -22.18 10.74
CA LEU A 263 3.93 -20.86 10.76
C LEU A 263 5.26 -20.88 11.51
N PRO A 264 6.35 -20.36 10.92
CA PRO A 264 7.66 -20.32 11.58
C PRO A 264 7.74 -19.25 12.67
N SER A 265 6.86 -18.25 12.63
CA SER A 265 6.77 -17.13 13.56
C SER A 265 5.36 -16.57 13.61
N ASN A 266 4.96 -16.01 14.74
CA ASN A 266 3.72 -15.22 14.85
C ASN A 266 3.89 -13.78 14.31
N ASN A 267 5.10 -13.35 14.00
CA ASN A 267 5.35 -12.10 13.29
C ASN A 267 5.14 -12.31 11.80
N ILE A 268 4.07 -11.73 11.27
CA ILE A 268 3.67 -11.90 9.87
C ILE A 268 4.14 -10.68 9.07
N LEU A 269 4.94 -10.92 8.06
CA LEU A 269 5.47 -9.86 7.20
C LEU A 269 4.68 -9.67 5.91
N THR A 270 4.10 -10.76 5.39
CA THR A 270 3.33 -10.74 4.15
C THR A 270 2.37 -11.91 4.09
N ILE A 271 1.27 -11.72 3.39
CA ILE A 271 0.28 -12.75 3.05
C ILE A 271 0.02 -12.65 1.55
N THR A 272 -0.02 -13.79 0.88
CA THR A 272 -0.39 -13.87 -0.54
C THR A 272 -1.09 -15.19 -0.80
N ASP A 273 -1.95 -15.24 -1.79
CA ASP A 273 -2.49 -16.49 -2.31
C ASP A 273 -1.59 -17.08 -3.40
N ASP A 274 -1.87 -18.30 -3.80
CA ASP A 274 -1.20 -18.97 -4.90
C ASP A 274 -1.99 -18.87 -6.22
N GLY A 275 -3.03 -18.01 -6.25
CA GLY A 275 -3.95 -17.83 -7.38
C GLY A 275 -4.83 -19.04 -7.66
N ARG A 276 -4.92 -20.00 -6.73
CA ARG A 276 -5.78 -21.19 -6.81
C ARG A 276 -6.85 -21.09 -5.74
N ASN A 277 -8.08 -21.26 -6.15
CA ASN A 277 -9.24 -21.36 -5.24
C ASN A 277 -9.55 -22.78 -4.89
#